data_737081ddab25dcea4125e16d20ad1642
#
_entry.id   737081ddab25dcea4125e16d20ad1642
#
_cell.length_a   1.000
_cell.length_b   1.000
_cell.length_c   1.000
_cell.angle_alpha   90.00
_cell.angle_beta   90.00
_cell.angle_gamma   90.00
#
_symmetry.space_group_name_H-M   'P 1'
#
loop_
_entity.id
_entity.type
_entity.pdbx_description
1 polymer ?
#
loop_
_entity_poly.entity_id
_entity_poly.type
_entity_poly.pdbx_seq_one_letter_code
_entity_poly.pdbx_strand_id
1 'polypeptide(L)'
;MKIREGYVINRLGDGYVVVTVGEACRDFNGLIRLNNSGAFLWKSIQNGADSKEKLIGTMMDNYEGLDEATAGADVEEFLKNVGFALED
;
A
#
# COMPACT_ATOMS: atom_id res chain seq x y z
N MET A 1 5.41 -10.76 -2.44
CA MET A 1 4.95 -9.55 -1.73
C MET A 1 3.51 -9.72 -1.32
N LYS A 2 3.25 -9.63 -0.05
CA LYS A 2 1.88 -9.66 0.49
C LYS A 2 1.85 -8.90 1.81
N ILE A 3 0.66 -8.52 2.23
CA ILE A 3 0.47 -7.79 3.48
C ILE A 3 0.55 -8.77 4.65
N ARG A 4 1.34 -8.42 5.67
CA ARG A 4 1.46 -9.22 6.88
C ARG A 4 0.12 -9.29 7.61
N GLU A 5 -0.14 -10.41 8.26
CA GLU A 5 -1.33 -10.58 9.07
C GLU A 5 -1.36 -9.55 10.20
N GLY A 6 -2.54 -9.03 10.47
CA GLY A 6 -2.73 -8.06 11.55
C GLY A 6 -2.58 -6.60 11.13
N TYR A 7 -2.30 -6.33 9.85
CA TYR A 7 -2.24 -4.97 9.32
C TYR A 7 -3.50 -4.70 8.51
N VAL A 8 -4.27 -3.71 8.94
CA VAL A 8 -5.56 -3.41 8.30
C VAL A 8 -5.62 -1.95 7.89
N ILE A 9 -6.31 -1.69 6.80
CA ILE A 9 -6.52 -0.33 6.30
C ILE A 9 -7.92 0.13 6.68
N ASN A 10 -8.01 1.38 7.15
CA ASN A 10 -9.30 2.01 7.50
C ASN A 10 -9.36 3.40 6.88
N ARG A 11 -10.57 3.84 6.59
CA ARG A 11 -10.78 5.20 6.15
C ARG A 11 -10.74 6.15 7.33
N LEU A 12 -10.07 7.29 7.16
CA LEU A 12 -10.02 8.33 8.19
C LEU A 12 -10.11 9.70 7.51
N GLY A 13 -11.24 10.36 7.67
CA GLY A 13 -11.49 11.62 6.98
C GLY A 13 -11.52 11.42 5.47
N ASP A 14 -10.75 12.22 4.75
CA ASP A 14 -10.62 12.11 3.30
C ASP A 14 -9.38 11.30 2.87
N GLY A 15 -8.73 10.64 3.82
CA GLY A 15 -7.60 9.76 3.57
C GLY A 15 -7.81 8.40 4.21
N TYR A 16 -6.71 7.69 4.43
CA TYR A 16 -6.72 6.33 4.98
C TYR A 16 -5.61 6.17 5.99
N VAL A 17 -5.77 5.20 6.89
CA VAL A 17 -4.72 4.80 7.82
C VAL A 17 -4.57 3.30 7.81
N VAL A 18 -3.33 2.83 7.99
CA VAL A 18 -3.03 1.43 8.24
C VAL A 18 -2.71 1.30 9.72
N VAL A 19 -3.38 0.40 10.39
CA VAL A 19 -3.19 0.14 11.83
C VAL A 19 -2.95 -1.35 12.02
N THR A 20 -2.41 -1.70 13.19
CA THR A 20 -2.19 -3.09 13.55
C THR A 20 -3.25 -3.56 14.53
N VAL A 21 -3.57 -4.86 14.45
CA VAL A 21 -4.47 -5.52 15.39
C VAL A 21 -3.82 -6.82 15.84
N GLY A 22 -4.22 -7.30 17.01
CA GLY A 22 -3.70 -8.57 17.53
C GLY A 22 -2.20 -8.53 17.80
N GLU A 23 -1.51 -9.59 17.46
CA GLU A 23 -0.08 -9.72 17.73
C GLU A 23 0.78 -8.75 16.92
N ALA A 24 0.29 -8.27 15.80
CA ALA A 24 1.03 -7.29 15.00
C ALA A 24 1.30 -6.01 15.77
N CYS A 25 0.48 -5.70 16.79
CA CYS A 25 0.69 -4.53 17.65
C CYS A 25 2.01 -4.58 18.41
N ARG A 26 2.60 -5.75 18.58
CA ARG A 26 3.91 -5.91 19.24
C ARG A 26 5.03 -5.43 18.35
N ASP A 27 4.89 -5.63 17.04
CA ASP A 27 5.92 -5.26 16.06
C ASP A 27 5.80 -3.81 15.65
N PHE A 28 4.59 -3.29 15.60
CA PHE A 28 4.33 -1.92 15.23
C PHE A 28 3.12 -1.40 16.00
N ASN A 29 3.35 -0.38 16.80
CA ASN A 29 2.30 0.23 17.61
C ASN A 29 2.12 1.69 17.22
N GLY A 30 1.40 1.92 16.13
CA GLY A 30 1.17 3.24 15.61
C GLY A 30 0.23 3.17 14.42
N LEU A 31 0.30 4.19 13.57
CA LEU A 31 -0.48 4.20 12.35
C LEU A 31 0.33 4.82 11.21
N ILE A 32 -0.01 4.43 10.00
CA ILE A 32 0.57 5.02 8.79
C ILE A 32 -0.56 5.66 8.03
N ARG A 33 -0.37 6.92 7.64
CA ARG A 33 -1.35 7.61 6.81
C ARG A 33 -1.07 7.29 5.34
N LEU A 34 -2.15 7.05 4.60
CA LEU A 34 -2.09 6.84 3.16
C LEU A 34 -3.05 7.81 2.47
N ASN A 35 -2.61 8.36 1.35
CA ASN A 35 -3.50 9.10 0.47
C ASN A 35 -4.28 8.12 -0.41
N ASN A 36 -5.09 8.65 -1.33
CA ASN A 36 -5.92 7.79 -2.19
C ASN A 36 -5.10 6.83 -3.04
N SER A 37 -3.98 7.28 -3.60
CA SER A 37 -3.14 6.40 -4.41
C SER A 37 -2.45 5.34 -3.58
N GLY A 38 -1.99 5.69 -2.37
CA GLY A 38 -1.43 4.71 -1.44
C GLY A 38 -2.44 3.65 -1.04
N ALA A 39 -3.69 4.06 -0.77
CA ALA A 39 -4.76 3.11 -0.46
C ALA A 39 -5.06 2.20 -1.65
N PHE A 40 -5.06 2.76 -2.86
CA PHE A 40 -5.25 1.97 -4.08
C PHE A 40 -4.18 0.89 -4.20
N LEU A 41 -2.91 1.25 -3.98
CA LEU A 41 -1.81 0.29 -4.05
C LEU A 41 -1.91 -0.78 -2.95
N TRP A 42 -2.29 -0.38 -1.74
CA TRP A 42 -2.50 -1.34 -0.66
C TRP A 42 -3.56 -2.37 -1.05
N LYS A 43 -4.69 -1.90 -1.56
CA LYS A 43 -5.78 -2.79 -1.99
C LYS A 43 -5.36 -3.65 -3.18
N SER A 44 -4.50 -3.13 -4.05
CA SER A 44 -3.96 -3.91 -5.17
C SER A 44 -3.15 -5.11 -4.67
N ILE A 45 -2.35 -4.91 -3.62
CA ILE A 45 -1.61 -6.02 -3.01
C ILE A 45 -2.59 -7.03 -2.40
N GLN A 46 -3.63 -6.56 -1.72
CA GLN A 46 -4.68 -7.44 -1.18
C GLN A 46 -5.35 -8.27 -2.28
N ASN A 47 -5.45 -7.72 -3.48
CA ASN A 47 -6.09 -8.38 -4.62
C ASN A 47 -5.12 -9.22 -5.46
N GLY A 48 -3.88 -9.38 -5.01
CA GLY A 48 -2.94 -10.30 -5.64
C GLY A 48 -1.76 -9.69 -6.38
N ALA A 49 -1.64 -8.36 -6.42
CA ALA A 49 -0.46 -7.73 -7.00
C ALA A 49 0.74 -8.05 -6.10
N ASP A 50 1.68 -8.81 -6.60
CA ASP A 50 2.76 -9.37 -5.80
C ASP A 50 4.15 -8.91 -6.23
N SER A 51 4.23 -7.90 -7.08
CA SER A 51 5.50 -7.33 -7.52
C SER A 51 5.36 -5.85 -7.81
N LYS A 52 6.50 -5.15 -7.80
CA LYS A 52 6.56 -3.74 -8.14
C LYS A 52 6.00 -3.49 -9.53
N GLU A 53 6.36 -4.34 -10.49
CA GLU A 53 5.91 -4.21 -11.87
C GLU A 53 4.39 -4.34 -11.98
N LYS A 54 3.80 -5.26 -11.23
CA LYS A 54 2.33 -5.42 -11.22
C LYS A 54 1.66 -4.21 -10.61
N LEU A 55 2.23 -3.65 -9.54
CA LEU A 55 1.68 -2.44 -8.94
C LEU A 55 1.73 -1.26 -9.90
N ILE A 56 2.85 -1.09 -10.61
CA ILE A 56 2.99 -0.02 -11.61
C ILE A 56 1.95 -0.20 -12.71
N GLY A 57 1.82 -1.42 -13.24
CA GLY A 57 0.85 -1.72 -14.29
C GLY A 57 -0.58 -1.45 -13.86
N THR A 58 -0.94 -1.90 -12.67
CA THR A 58 -2.29 -1.70 -12.13
C THR A 58 -2.59 -0.21 -11.96
N MET A 59 -1.59 0.55 -11.50
CA MET A 59 -1.74 1.98 -11.31
C MET A 59 -1.94 2.70 -12.64
N MET A 60 -1.15 2.35 -13.66
CA MET A 60 -1.29 2.92 -14.99
C MET A 60 -2.64 2.59 -15.64
N ASP A 61 -3.15 1.39 -15.38
CA ASP A 61 -4.46 0.98 -15.89
C ASP A 61 -5.60 1.76 -15.23
N ASN A 62 -5.43 2.14 -13.98
CA ASN A 62 -6.49 2.79 -13.21
C ASN A 62 -6.48 4.32 -13.35
N TYR A 63 -5.33 4.93 -13.55
CA TYR A 63 -5.19 6.38 -13.63
C TYR A 63 -4.84 6.79 -15.05
N GLU A 64 -5.79 7.43 -15.70
CA GLU A 64 -5.62 7.89 -17.08
C GLU A 64 -4.53 8.96 -17.15
N GLY A 65 -3.65 8.85 -18.14
CA GLY A 65 -2.61 9.84 -18.36
C GLY A 65 -1.38 9.70 -17.45
N LEU A 66 -1.36 8.69 -16.58
CA LEU A 66 -0.22 8.46 -15.71
C LEU A 66 0.87 7.71 -16.47
N ASP A 67 2.08 8.28 -16.53
CA ASP A 67 3.19 7.63 -17.21
C ASP A 67 3.93 6.65 -16.27
N GLU A 68 4.76 5.80 -16.88
CA GLU A 68 5.48 4.77 -16.14
C GLU A 68 6.45 5.35 -15.13
N ALA A 69 7.14 6.44 -15.47
CA ALA A 69 8.12 7.06 -14.56
C ALA A 69 7.43 7.59 -13.31
N THR A 70 6.30 8.26 -13.46
CA THR A 70 5.54 8.79 -12.32
C THR A 70 4.95 7.65 -11.49
N ALA A 71 4.37 6.66 -12.15
CA ALA A 71 3.82 5.50 -11.45
C ALA A 71 4.91 4.76 -10.68
N GLY A 72 6.08 4.59 -11.29
CA GLY A 72 7.21 3.93 -10.64
C GLY A 72 7.68 4.68 -9.40
N ALA A 73 7.77 6.00 -9.47
CA ALA A 73 8.16 6.83 -8.33
C ALA A 73 7.14 6.71 -7.19
N ASP A 74 5.85 6.75 -7.52
CA ASP A 74 4.79 6.62 -6.53
C ASP A 74 4.81 5.27 -5.86
N VAL A 75 5.01 4.20 -6.62
CA VAL A 75 5.10 2.85 -6.09
C VAL A 75 6.30 2.70 -5.17
N GLU A 76 7.45 3.25 -5.55
CA GLU A 76 8.65 3.18 -4.71
C GLU A 76 8.45 3.89 -3.38
N GLU A 77 7.86 5.08 -3.40
CA GLU A 77 7.58 5.81 -2.18
C GLU A 77 6.60 5.06 -1.29
N PHE A 78 5.54 4.51 -1.88
CA PHE A 78 4.58 3.71 -1.15
C PHE A 78 5.25 2.50 -0.49
N LEU A 79 6.09 1.77 -1.23
CA LEU A 79 6.77 0.59 -0.69
C LEU A 79 7.73 0.94 0.45
N LYS A 80 8.38 2.11 0.38
CA LYS A 80 9.20 2.58 1.51
C LYS A 80 8.35 2.83 2.75
N ASN A 81 7.18 3.43 2.57
CA ASN A 81 6.33 3.79 3.69
C ASN A 81 5.69 2.58 4.36
N VAL A 82 5.34 1.55 3.61
CA VAL A 82 4.62 0.38 4.13
C VAL A 82 5.46 -0.89 4.15
N GLY A 83 6.74 -0.82 3.81
CA GLY A 83 7.60 -2.01 3.67
C GLY A 83 7.59 -2.92 4.89
N PHE A 84 7.53 -2.35 6.10
CA PHE A 84 7.49 -3.14 7.32
C PHE A 84 6.20 -3.95 7.48
N ALA A 85 5.16 -3.58 6.75
CA ALA A 85 3.87 -4.29 6.76
C ALA A 85 3.78 -5.36 5.67
N LEU A 86 4.84 -5.54 4.90
CA LEU A 86 4.86 -6.49 3.79
C LEU A 86 5.79 -7.66 4.08
N GLU A 87 5.45 -8.81 3.51
CA GLU A 87 6.29 -10.01 3.57
C GLU A 87 6.31 -10.69 2.20
N ASP A 88 7.24 -11.58 2.02
CA ASP A 88 7.39 -12.32 0.75
C ASP A 88 6.34 -13.42 0.59
#